data_e4befed1c26977becb6e1069f87f9962
#
_entry.id   e4befed1c26977becb6e1069f87f9962
#
_cell.length_a   1.000
_cell.length_b   1.000
_cell.length_c   1.000
_cell.angle_alpha   90.00
_cell.angle_beta   90.00
_cell.angle_gamma   90.00
#
_symmetry.space_group_name_H-M   'P 1'
#
loop_
_entity.id
_entity.type
_entity.pdbx_description
1 polymer ?
#
loop_
_entity_poly.entity_id
_entity_poly.type
_entity_poly.pdbx_seq_one_letter_code
_entity_poly.pdbx_strand_id
1 'polypeptide(L)'
;MMWERAWIFDLDNTLHNARPHIFPHINRAMTEYLQAHLNLDEHAAGELRRRYWMRYGATLLGLMRHHATDPRHFLWHTHQLPDLERMLVHEPQLRVTLRRLPGRKYVFSNAPVHYARAVLKALAIADLFEDVFAIERARFRPKPDSHGFLRLCRAHHLRPQRCIMVEDSLENLRAAGRLGMKTVWVTRAERAPGHVDVKIANLLQLPRMLAYLR
;
A
#
# COMPACT_ATOMS: atom_id res chain seq x y z
N MET A 1 -7.81 28.74 10.32
CA MET A 1 -7.54 28.35 8.91
C MET A 1 -7.90 26.89 8.77
N MET A 2 -8.89 26.53 7.92
CA MET A 2 -9.29 25.13 7.74
C MET A 2 -8.15 24.34 7.09
N TRP A 3 -7.95 23.09 7.57
CA TRP A 3 -7.00 22.15 6.94
C TRP A 3 -7.57 21.70 5.59
N GLU A 4 -6.89 22.04 4.50
CA GLU A 4 -7.39 21.80 3.14
C GLU A 4 -6.75 20.60 2.45
N ARG A 5 -5.81 19.88 3.13
CA ARG A 5 -5.10 18.73 2.53
C ARG A 5 -5.79 17.41 2.83
N ALA A 6 -5.74 16.51 1.87
CA ALA A 6 -6.16 15.13 2.01
C ALA A 6 -4.95 14.22 2.28
N TRP A 7 -5.13 13.24 3.15
CA TRP A 7 -4.15 12.20 3.45
C TRP A 7 -4.40 10.98 2.58
N ILE A 8 -3.36 10.46 1.97
CA ILE A 8 -3.36 9.20 1.23
C ILE A 8 -2.35 8.30 1.92
N PHE A 9 -2.82 7.22 2.53
CA PHE A 9 -1.97 6.27 3.23
C PHE A 9 -1.80 5.01 2.39
N ASP A 10 -0.58 4.56 2.27
CA ASP A 10 -0.33 3.16 1.96
C ASP A 10 -0.77 2.27 3.11
N LEU A 11 -0.91 0.96 2.86
CA LEU A 11 -1.40 -0.01 3.84
C LEU A 11 -0.25 -0.81 4.47
N ASP A 12 0.41 -1.65 3.66
CA ASP A 12 1.39 -2.64 4.10
C ASP A 12 2.74 -1.99 4.42
N ASN A 13 3.27 -2.20 5.63
CA ASN A 13 4.44 -1.52 6.20
C ASN A 13 4.27 -0.02 6.43
N THR A 14 3.05 0.50 6.29
CA THR A 14 2.70 1.88 6.61
C THR A 14 1.70 1.94 7.75
N LEU A 15 0.45 1.46 7.57
CA LEU A 15 -0.56 1.40 8.64
C LEU A 15 -0.33 0.23 9.60
N HIS A 16 0.30 -0.83 9.14
CA HIS A 16 0.75 -1.98 9.92
C HIS A 16 2.04 -2.55 9.34
N ASN A 17 2.74 -3.39 10.10
CA ASN A 17 3.94 -4.07 9.63
C ASN A 17 3.57 -5.45 9.06
N ALA A 18 3.56 -5.57 7.73
CA ALA A 18 3.23 -6.81 7.03
C ALA A 18 4.40 -7.81 6.93
N ARG A 19 5.64 -7.34 7.19
CA ARG A 19 6.87 -8.13 6.96
C ARG A 19 6.96 -9.42 7.78
N PRO A 20 6.62 -9.44 9.09
CA PRO A 20 6.90 -10.64 9.89
C PRO A 20 5.97 -11.82 9.57
N HIS A 21 4.71 -11.58 9.21
CA HIS A 21 3.71 -12.64 9.11
C HIS A 21 2.95 -12.63 7.79
N ILE A 22 2.45 -11.47 7.36
CA ILE A 22 1.57 -11.36 6.20
C ILE A 22 2.31 -11.63 4.89
N PHE A 23 3.43 -10.95 4.64
CA PHE A 23 4.20 -11.17 3.41
C PHE A 23 4.73 -12.60 3.26
N PRO A 24 5.24 -13.30 4.30
CA PRO A 24 5.58 -14.71 4.19
C PRO A 24 4.39 -15.59 3.78
N HIS A 25 3.21 -15.34 4.34
CA HIS A 25 1.98 -16.04 3.97
C HIS A 25 1.58 -15.80 2.51
N ILE A 26 1.48 -14.52 2.09
CA ILE A 26 1.15 -14.15 0.71
C ILE A 26 2.18 -14.71 -0.28
N ASN A 27 3.46 -14.66 0.05
CA ASN A 27 4.52 -15.21 -0.80
C ASN A 27 4.39 -16.73 -1.00
N ARG A 28 4.02 -17.46 0.05
CA ARG A 28 3.74 -18.90 -0.03
C ARG A 28 2.51 -19.15 -0.88
N ALA A 29 1.40 -18.47 -0.61
CA ALA A 29 0.17 -18.60 -1.39
C ALA A 29 0.37 -18.27 -2.88
N MET A 30 1.21 -17.26 -3.21
CA MET A 30 1.60 -16.98 -4.59
C MET A 30 2.39 -18.13 -5.21
N THR A 31 3.33 -18.74 -4.47
CA THR A 31 4.12 -19.89 -4.96
C THR A 31 3.22 -21.10 -5.20
N GLU A 32 2.33 -21.42 -4.26
CA GLU A 32 1.33 -22.49 -4.39
C GLU A 32 0.39 -22.25 -5.59
N TYR A 33 -0.03 -21.01 -5.80
CA TYR A 33 -0.83 -20.64 -6.96
C TYR A 33 -0.09 -20.92 -8.29
N LEU A 34 1.20 -20.57 -8.37
CA LEU A 34 1.99 -20.81 -9.57
C LEU A 34 2.21 -22.32 -9.81
N GLN A 35 2.44 -23.10 -8.75
CA GLN A 35 2.50 -24.56 -8.85
C GLN A 35 1.23 -25.14 -9.46
N ALA A 36 0.07 -24.76 -8.90
CA ALA A 36 -1.23 -25.33 -9.32
C ALA A 36 -1.65 -24.91 -10.74
N HIS A 37 -1.32 -23.68 -11.17
CA HIS A 37 -1.84 -23.11 -12.43
C HIS A 37 -0.85 -23.13 -13.59
N LEU A 38 0.45 -23.31 -13.29
CA LEU A 38 1.49 -23.35 -14.32
C LEU A 38 2.23 -24.70 -14.35
N ASN A 39 1.78 -25.67 -13.56
CA ASN A 39 2.39 -27.00 -13.46
C ASN A 39 3.91 -26.95 -13.17
N LEU A 40 4.30 -26.10 -12.22
CA LEU A 40 5.68 -25.91 -11.79
C LEU A 40 5.92 -26.63 -10.45
N ASP A 41 7.15 -27.06 -10.20
CA ASP A 41 7.57 -27.43 -8.85
C ASP A 41 7.74 -26.18 -7.96
N GLU A 42 7.90 -26.39 -6.66
CA GLU A 42 8.00 -25.29 -5.68
C GLU A 42 9.20 -24.37 -5.98
N HIS A 43 10.35 -24.92 -6.35
CA HIS A 43 11.55 -24.16 -6.64
C HIS A 43 11.36 -23.26 -7.86
N ALA A 44 10.90 -23.82 -8.98
CA ALA A 44 10.64 -23.09 -10.22
C ALA A 44 9.54 -22.01 -10.05
N ALA A 45 8.48 -22.33 -9.30
CA ALA A 45 7.41 -21.38 -8.97
C ALA A 45 7.95 -20.22 -8.12
N GLY A 46 8.75 -20.51 -7.10
CA GLY A 46 9.39 -19.50 -6.25
C GLY A 46 10.35 -18.59 -7.03
N GLU A 47 11.14 -19.16 -7.95
CA GLU A 47 12.02 -18.38 -8.81
C GLU A 47 11.25 -17.51 -9.81
N LEU A 48 10.22 -18.06 -10.44
CA LEU A 48 9.37 -17.30 -11.37
C LEU A 48 8.71 -16.10 -10.66
N ARG A 49 8.17 -16.33 -9.44
CA ARG A 49 7.59 -15.29 -8.60
C ARG A 49 8.58 -14.17 -8.34
N ARG A 50 9.80 -14.48 -7.86
CA ARG A 50 10.86 -13.49 -7.59
C ARG A 50 11.30 -12.76 -8.85
N ARG A 51 11.51 -13.47 -9.95
CA ARG A 51 11.91 -12.91 -11.24
C ARG A 51 10.88 -11.90 -11.75
N TYR A 52 9.57 -12.20 -11.66
CA TYR A 52 8.53 -11.27 -12.09
C TYR A 52 8.42 -10.06 -11.17
N TRP A 53 8.55 -10.27 -9.86
CA TRP A 53 8.60 -9.14 -8.92
C TRP A 53 9.79 -8.21 -9.22
N MET A 54 10.98 -8.73 -9.41
CA MET A 54 12.17 -7.93 -9.72
C MET A 54 12.07 -7.22 -11.06
N ARG A 55 11.52 -7.88 -12.09
CA ARG A 55 11.47 -7.33 -13.45
C ARG A 55 10.34 -6.32 -13.67
N TYR A 56 9.20 -6.52 -13.03
CA TYR A 56 7.96 -5.76 -13.28
C TYR A 56 7.47 -4.99 -12.05
N GLY A 57 8.11 -5.13 -10.90
CA GLY A 57 7.68 -4.52 -9.64
C GLY A 57 6.54 -5.27 -8.93
N ALA A 58 5.89 -6.21 -9.62
CA ALA A 58 4.87 -7.08 -9.05
C ALA A 58 4.80 -8.41 -9.80
N THR A 59 4.67 -9.52 -9.07
CA THR A 59 4.50 -10.86 -9.65
C THR A 59 3.29 -10.92 -10.59
N LEU A 60 2.19 -10.31 -10.18
CA LEU A 60 0.95 -10.23 -10.97
C LEU A 60 1.17 -9.68 -12.38
N LEU A 61 1.98 -8.63 -12.55
CA LEU A 61 2.22 -8.04 -13.87
C LEU A 61 2.92 -9.01 -14.82
N GLY A 62 3.86 -9.80 -14.30
CA GLY A 62 4.51 -10.85 -15.08
C GLY A 62 3.54 -11.95 -15.48
N LEU A 63 2.68 -12.37 -14.55
CA LEU A 63 1.66 -13.41 -14.79
C LEU A 63 0.62 -12.97 -15.82
N MET A 64 0.12 -11.75 -15.73
CA MET A 64 -0.80 -11.19 -16.73
C MET A 64 -0.16 -11.11 -18.12
N ARG A 65 1.11 -10.72 -18.16
CA ARG A 65 1.81 -10.52 -19.44
C ARG A 65 2.20 -11.81 -20.16
N HIS A 66 2.58 -12.84 -19.42
CA HIS A 66 3.20 -14.04 -19.97
C HIS A 66 2.33 -15.29 -19.87
N HIS A 67 1.30 -15.28 -19.02
CA HIS A 67 0.48 -16.46 -18.75
C HIS A 67 -1.01 -16.18 -18.88
N ALA A 68 -1.42 -14.99 -19.35
CA ALA A 68 -2.82 -14.58 -19.45
C ALA A 68 -3.62 -14.78 -18.14
N THR A 69 -2.95 -14.70 -16.98
CA THR A 69 -3.56 -14.92 -15.67
C THR A 69 -4.61 -13.86 -15.40
N ASP A 70 -5.82 -14.29 -14.99
CA ASP A 70 -6.83 -13.37 -14.48
C ASP A 70 -6.34 -12.74 -13.17
N PRO A 71 -6.16 -11.40 -13.12
CA PRO A 71 -5.66 -10.74 -11.94
C PRO A 71 -6.59 -10.86 -10.72
N ARG A 72 -7.91 -10.92 -10.93
CA ARG A 72 -8.88 -11.06 -9.83
C ARG A 72 -8.81 -12.44 -9.20
N HIS A 73 -8.72 -13.48 -10.03
CA HIS A 73 -8.56 -14.84 -9.58
C HIS A 73 -7.24 -15.01 -8.79
N PHE A 74 -6.11 -14.54 -9.32
CA PHE A 74 -4.82 -14.58 -8.64
C PHE A 74 -4.87 -13.85 -7.28
N LEU A 75 -5.34 -12.61 -7.25
CA LEU A 75 -5.39 -11.81 -6.03
C LEU A 75 -6.34 -12.40 -4.98
N TRP A 76 -7.46 -12.97 -5.40
CA TRP A 76 -8.37 -13.64 -4.49
C TRP A 76 -7.71 -14.84 -3.80
N HIS A 77 -7.07 -15.72 -4.55
CA HIS A 77 -6.43 -16.92 -4.00
C HIS A 77 -5.20 -16.64 -3.15
N THR A 78 -4.47 -15.57 -3.44
CA THR A 78 -3.20 -15.29 -2.77
C THR A 78 -3.33 -14.38 -1.55
N HIS A 79 -4.48 -13.75 -1.32
CA HIS A 79 -4.71 -12.82 -0.21
C HIS A 79 -5.83 -13.30 0.75
N GLN A 80 -6.00 -14.61 0.89
CA GLN A 80 -6.85 -15.21 1.93
C GLN A 80 -6.01 -15.40 3.19
N LEU A 81 -6.33 -14.70 4.26
CA LEU A 81 -5.61 -14.75 5.53
C LEU A 81 -6.62 -15.09 6.66
N PRO A 82 -6.87 -16.37 6.92
CA PRO A 82 -7.87 -16.80 7.92
C PRO A 82 -7.52 -16.31 9.33
N ASP A 83 -6.23 -16.20 9.67
CA ASP A 83 -5.75 -15.76 10.98
C ASP A 83 -5.24 -14.30 10.96
N LEU A 84 -5.80 -13.45 10.11
CA LEU A 84 -5.33 -12.08 9.89
C LEU A 84 -5.10 -11.30 11.18
N GLU A 85 -6.03 -11.37 12.14
CA GLU A 85 -5.93 -10.61 13.41
C GLU A 85 -4.68 -10.98 14.21
N ARG A 86 -4.27 -12.24 14.19
CA ARG A 86 -3.04 -12.73 14.86
C ARG A 86 -1.77 -12.35 14.12
N MET A 87 -1.88 -12.07 12.82
CA MET A 87 -0.75 -11.72 11.96
C MET A 87 -0.46 -10.22 11.95
N LEU A 88 -1.39 -9.39 12.44
CA LEU A 88 -1.25 -7.95 12.42
C LEU A 88 -0.27 -7.45 13.49
N VAL A 89 0.72 -6.70 13.05
CA VAL A 89 1.68 -5.98 13.90
C VAL A 89 1.52 -4.50 13.65
N HIS A 90 1.02 -3.77 14.65
CA HIS A 90 0.74 -2.34 14.51
C HIS A 90 0.99 -1.58 15.79
N GLU A 91 1.05 -0.25 15.70
CA GLU A 91 1.16 0.63 16.87
C GLU A 91 -0.18 0.66 17.65
N PRO A 92 -0.18 0.39 18.97
CA PRO A 92 -1.43 0.38 19.76
C PRO A 92 -2.21 1.71 19.72
N GLN A 93 -1.51 2.83 19.55
CA GLN A 93 -2.11 4.17 19.50
C GLN A 93 -2.45 4.64 18.05
N LEU A 94 -2.38 3.76 17.06
CA LEU A 94 -2.61 4.11 15.66
C LEU A 94 -3.96 4.83 15.45
N ARG A 95 -5.06 4.26 15.98
CA ARG A 95 -6.39 4.85 15.88
C ARG A 95 -6.44 6.27 16.45
N VAL A 96 -5.91 6.47 17.66
CA VAL A 96 -5.88 7.78 18.31
C VAL A 96 -5.07 8.78 17.49
N THR A 97 -3.94 8.35 16.95
CA THR A 97 -3.09 9.18 16.11
C THR A 97 -3.81 9.62 14.82
N LEU A 98 -4.44 8.69 14.12
CA LEU A 98 -5.17 8.98 12.88
C LEU A 98 -6.37 9.92 13.13
N ARG A 99 -7.06 9.79 14.26
CA ARG A 99 -8.16 10.71 14.64
C ARG A 99 -7.70 12.15 14.89
N ARG A 100 -6.45 12.34 15.34
CA ARG A 100 -5.86 13.67 15.55
C ARG A 100 -5.45 14.38 14.25
N LEU A 101 -5.34 13.65 13.14
CA LEU A 101 -4.99 14.25 11.86
C LEU A 101 -6.21 14.94 11.25
N PRO A 102 -6.13 16.23 10.94
CA PRO A 102 -7.23 16.96 10.30
C PRO A 102 -7.38 16.53 8.84
N GLY A 103 -8.58 16.70 8.29
CA GLY A 103 -8.87 16.49 6.88
C GLY A 103 -9.24 15.05 6.53
N ARG A 104 -9.56 14.85 5.25
CA ARG A 104 -10.03 13.58 4.67
C ARG A 104 -8.87 12.58 4.56
N LYS A 105 -9.17 11.31 4.76
CA LYS A 105 -8.19 10.22 4.73
C LYS A 105 -8.62 9.14 3.77
N TYR A 106 -7.66 8.63 3.00
CA TYR A 106 -7.83 7.58 2.01
C TYR A 106 -6.76 6.53 2.18
N VAL A 107 -7.08 5.28 1.88
CA VAL A 107 -6.07 4.24 1.71
C VAL A 107 -5.81 4.03 0.22
N PHE A 108 -4.54 3.96 -0.18
CA PHE A 108 -4.13 3.57 -1.53
C PHE A 108 -3.12 2.42 -1.47
N SER A 109 -3.57 1.21 -1.79
CA SER A 109 -2.78 0.00 -1.68
C SER A 109 -2.63 -0.73 -3.01
N ASN A 110 -1.49 -1.41 -3.19
CA ASN A 110 -1.24 -2.37 -4.27
C ASN A 110 -1.88 -3.75 -3.99
N ALA A 111 -2.42 -3.96 -2.80
CA ALA A 111 -3.15 -5.17 -2.44
C ALA A 111 -4.63 -5.11 -2.91
N PRO A 112 -5.33 -6.25 -2.99
CA PRO A 112 -6.74 -6.29 -3.37
C PRO A 112 -7.65 -5.72 -2.29
N VAL A 113 -8.83 -5.25 -2.71
CA VAL A 113 -9.77 -4.52 -1.85
C VAL A 113 -10.29 -5.37 -0.68
N HIS A 114 -10.52 -6.66 -0.87
CA HIS A 114 -11.00 -7.53 0.19
C HIS A 114 -10.00 -7.65 1.33
N TYR A 115 -8.70 -7.83 1.03
CA TYR A 115 -7.63 -7.85 2.02
C TYR A 115 -7.48 -6.49 2.71
N ALA A 116 -7.40 -5.41 1.94
CA ALA A 116 -7.22 -4.07 2.51
C ALA A 116 -8.35 -3.71 3.49
N ARG A 117 -9.60 -4.03 3.15
CA ARG A 117 -10.75 -3.82 4.05
C ARG A 117 -10.69 -4.71 5.29
N ALA A 118 -10.29 -5.97 5.15
CA ALA A 118 -10.13 -6.89 6.28
C ALA A 118 -9.08 -6.36 7.27
N VAL A 119 -7.92 -5.88 6.77
CA VAL A 119 -6.88 -5.25 7.61
C VAL A 119 -7.42 -4.04 8.35
N LEU A 120 -8.07 -3.08 7.67
CA LEU A 120 -8.60 -1.88 8.30
C LEU A 120 -9.67 -2.20 9.36
N LYS A 121 -10.50 -3.21 9.11
CA LYS A 121 -11.49 -3.70 10.09
C LYS A 121 -10.81 -4.29 11.32
N ALA A 122 -9.84 -5.17 11.12
CA ALA A 122 -9.11 -5.82 12.22
C ALA A 122 -8.29 -4.81 13.05
N LEU A 123 -7.77 -3.74 12.41
CA LEU A 123 -7.12 -2.62 13.10
C LEU A 123 -8.11 -1.65 13.78
N ALA A 124 -9.42 -1.86 13.63
CA ALA A 124 -10.49 -0.96 14.11
C ALA A 124 -10.33 0.50 13.65
N ILE A 125 -9.87 0.74 12.41
CA ILE A 125 -9.65 2.09 11.84
C ILE A 125 -10.42 2.33 10.53
N ALA A 126 -11.24 1.40 10.08
CA ALA A 126 -11.95 1.50 8.79
C ALA A 126 -12.85 2.77 8.72
N ASP A 127 -13.48 3.15 9.83
CA ASP A 127 -14.32 4.35 9.95
C ASP A 127 -13.59 5.68 9.85
N LEU A 128 -12.26 5.66 9.87
CA LEU A 128 -11.42 6.87 9.77
C LEU A 128 -11.06 7.21 8.31
N PHE A 129 -11.35 6.33 7.38
CA PHE A 129 -11.04 6.50 5.97
C PHE A 129 -12.32 6.65 5.14
N GLU A 130 -12.32 7.62 4.24
CA GLU A 130 -13.45 7.82 3.34
C GLU A 130 -13.53 6.76 2.26
N ASP A 131 -12.39 6.22 1.85
CA ASP A 131 -12.35 5.18 0.83
C ASP A 131 -11.04 4.37 0.87
N VAL A 132 -11.12 3.15 0.31
CA VAL A 132 -10.02 2.24 0.05
C VAL A 132 -9.84 2.12 -1.47
N PHE A 133 -8.78 2.73 -1.99
CA PHE A 133 -8.40 2.66 -3.38
C PHE A 133 -7.38 1.53 -3.56
N ALA A 134 -7.87 0.36 -3.89
CA ALA A 134 -7.08 -0.87 -4.07
C ALA A 134 -6.65 -1.07 -5.53
N ILE A 135 -5.85 -2.11 -5.78
CA ILE A 135 -5.24 -2.41 -7.08
C ILE A 135 -6.26 -2.57 -8.21
N GLU A 136 -7.46 -3.07 -7.93
CA GLU A 136 -8.53 -3.24 -8.92
C GLU A 136 -8.98 -1.89 -9.50
N ARG A 137 -9.07 -0.87 -8.63
CA ARG A 137 -9.44 0.49 -9.05
C ARG A 137 -8.31 1.20 -9.80
N ALA A 138 -7.06 0.78 -9.58
CA ALA A 138 -5.89 1.18 -10.37
C ALA A 138 -5.78 0.41 -11.70
N ARG A 139 -6.76 -0.44 -12.06
CA ARG A 139 -6.75 -1.32 -13.24
C ARG A 139 -5.54 -2.26 -13.25
N PHE A 140 -5.21 -2.79 -12.09
CA PHE A 140 -4.08 -3.71 -11.87
C PHE A 140 -2.70 -3.11 -12.27
N ARG A 141 -2.59 -1.79 -12.25
CA ARG A 141 -1.34 -1.06 -12.43
C ARG A 141 -0.86 -0.58 -11.05
N PRO A 142 0.08 -1.31 -10.43
CA PRO A 142 0.51 -1.00 -9.06
C PRO A 142 1.30 0.31 -8.99
N LYS A 143 1.32 0.93 -7.82
CA LYS A 143 2.34 1.94 -7.50
C LYS A 143 3.73 1.35 -7.79
N PRO A 144 4.66 2.12 -8.35
CA PRO A 144 4.72 3.57 -8.52
C PRO A 144 4.10 4.12 -9.82
N ASP A 145 3.29 3.34 -10.57
CA ASP A 145 2.62 3.87 -11.76
C ASP A 145 1.70 5.04 -11.39
N SER A 146 1.89 6.18 -12.06
CA SER A 146 1.13 7.41 -11.80
C SER A 146 -0.37 7.29 -12.09
N HIS A 147 -0.77 6.32 -12.91
CA HIS A 147 -2.17 6.09 -13.28
C HIS A 147 -3.08 5.88 -12.06
N GLY A 148 -2.63 5.05 -11.09
CA GLY A 148 -3.39 4.79 -9.86
C GLY A 148 -3.61 6.07 -9.04
N PHE A 149 -2.56 6.88 -8.85
CA PHE A 149 -2.63 8.16 -8.14
C PHE A 149 -3.62 9.14 -8.79
N LEU A 150 -3.52 9.30 -10.13
CA LEU A 150 -4.41 10.20 -10.87
C LEU A 150 -5.87 9.73 -10.84
N ARG A 151 -6.10 8.40 -10.91
CA ARG A 151 -7.45 7.84 -10.79
C ARG A 151 -8.05 8.06 -9.41
N LEU A 152 -7.27 7.87 -8.34
CA LEU A 152 -7.69 8.17 -6.98
C LEU A 152 -8.07 9.65 -6.84
N CYS A 153 -7.18 10.56 -7.27
CA CYS A 153 -7.43 11.98 -7.21
C CYS A 153 -8.69 12.39 -7.98
N ARG A 154 -8.89 11.85 -9.18
CA ARG A 154 -10.09 12.11 -10.00
C ARG A 154 -11.37 11.59 -9.32
N ALA A 155 -11.35 10.37 -8.79
CA ALA A 155 -12.51 9.74 -8.16
C ALA A 155 -13.02 10.51 -6.92
N HIS A 156 -12.13 11.23 -6.24
CA HIS A 156 -12.44 11.97 -5.01
C HIS A 156 -12.34 13.49 -5.14
N HIS A 157 -12.22 13.99 -6.39
CA HIS A 157 -12.07 15.42 -6.69
C HIS A 157 -10.91 16.09 -5.92
N LEU A 158 -9.80 15.36 -5.77
CA LEU A 158 -8.60 15.83 -5.10
C LEU A 158 -7.65 16.49 -6.11
N ARG A 159 -6.98 17.54 -5.66
CA ARG A 159 -5.82 18.13 -6.37
C ARG A 159 -4.55 17.52 -5.79
N PRO A 160 -3.66 16.92 -6.58
CA PRO A 160 -2.43 16.29 -6.05
C PRO A 160 -1.62 17.20 -5.14
N GLN A 161 -1.53 18.50 -5.48
CA GLN A 161 -0.80 19.52 -4.68
C GLN A 161 -1.43 19.77 -3.29
N ARG A 162 -2.66 19.31 -3.07
CA ARG A 162 -3.34 19.32 -1.77
C ARG A 162 -3.42 17.94 -1.13
N CYS A 163 -2.63 16.98 -1.60
CA CYS A 163 -2.54 15.65 -1.04
C CYS A 163 -1.20 15.44 -0.32
N ILE A 164 -1.24 14.59 0.69
CA ILE A 164 -0.07 14.10 1.40
C ILE A 164 -0.04 12.58 1.25
N MET A 165 1.01 12.05 0.62
CA MET A 165 1.24 10.60 0.53
C MET A 165 2.11 10.14 1.69
N VAL A 166 1.61 9.18 2.47
CA VAL A 166 2.31 8.53 3.58
C VAL A 166 2.63 7.09 3.15
N GLU A 167 3.91 6.71 3.12
CA GLU A 167 4.36 5.51 2.40
C GLU A 167 5.72 5.04 2.95
N ASP A 168 6.01 3.72 2.88
CA ASP A 168 7.31 3.15 3.23
C ASP A 168 8.26 3.00 2.02
N SER A 169 7.73 3.01 0.78
CA SER A 169 8.48 2.88 -0.46
C SER A 169 8.90 4.23 -1.03
N LEU A 170 10.21 4.44 -1.20
CA LEU A 170 10.76 5.65 -1.83
C LEU A 170 10.34 5.81 -3.29
N GLU A 171 10.14 4.71 -4.01
CA GLU A 171 9.72 4.76 -5.41
C GLU A 171 8.29 5.28 -5.54
N ASN A 172 7.40 4.83 -4.66
CA ASN A 172 6.03 5.30 -4.59
C ASN A 172 5.96 6.77 -4.19
N LEU A 173 6.77 7.20 -3.20
CA LEU A 173 6.88 8.61 -2.81
C LEU A 173 7.42 9.48 -3.94
N ARG A 174 8.42 9.00 -4.69
CA ARG A 174 8.94 9.73 -5.85
C ARG A 174 7.86 9.94 -6.92
N ALA A 175 7.02 8.92 -7.16
CA ALA A 175 5.91 9.03 -8.10
C ALA A 175 4.86 10.03 -7.60
N ALA A 176 4.50 10.00 -6.32
CA ALA A 176 3.59 10.96 -5.69
C ALA A 176 4.13 12.40 -5.74
N GLY A 177 5.41 12.59 -5.41
CA GLY A 177 6.08 13.89 -5.45
C GLY A 177 6.13 14.50 -6.85
N ARG A 178 6.33 13.70 -7.91
CA ARG A 178 6.27 14.16 -9.31
C ARG A 178 4.89 14.69 -9.71
N LEU A 179 3.84 14.25 -9.04
CA LEU A 179 2.48 14.76 -9.22
C LEU A 179 2.19 16.01 -8.36
N GLY A 180 3.14 16.44 -7.55
CA GLY A 180 3.04 17.60 -6.65
C GLY A 180 2.46 17.28 -5.28
N MET A 181 2.32 16.02 -4.90
CA MET A 181 1.92 15.64 -3.54
C MET A 181 3.05 15.92 -2.55
N LYS A 182 2.70 16.29 -1.32
CA LYS A 182 3.61 16.20 -0.20
C LYS A 182 3.90 14.75 0.15
N THR A 183 5.11 14.47 0.60
CA THR A 183 5.60 13.10 0.81
C THR A 183 6.05 12.90 2.25
N VAL A 184 5.54 11.83 2.87
CA VAL A 184 5.94 11.40 4.22
C VAL A 184 6.47 9.97 4.13
N TRP A 185 7.74 9.81 4.43
CA TRP A 185 8.41 8.52 4.43
C TRP A 185 8.40 7.87 5.80
N VAL A 186 7.76 6.72 5.90
CA VAL A 186 7.74 5.90 7.12
C VAL A 186 8.94 4.96 7.09
N THR A 187 9.97 5.24 7.89
CA THR A 187 11.22 4.48 7.88
C THR A 187 12.06 4.71 9.11
N ARG A 188 12.95 3.76 9.42
CA ARG A 188 14.01 3.92 10.43
C ARG A 188 15.38 4.28 9.82
N ALA A 189 15.45 4.54 8.52
CA ALA A 189 16.69 4.96 7.87
C ALA A 189 17.21 6.28 8.47
N GLU A 190 18.52 6.47 8.52
CA GLU A 190 19.12 7.66 9.12
C GLU A 190 18.83 8.93 8.32
N ARG A 191 18.93 8.86 7.00
CA ARG A 191 18.80 10.02 6.10
C ARG A 191 17.64 9.85 5.13
N ALA A 192 16.96 10.96 4.83
CA ALA A 192 15.94 11.03 3.79
C ALA A 192 16.54 11.59 2.50
N PRO A 193 16.18 11.04 1.32
CA PRO A 193 16.55 11.66 0.05
C PRO A 193 15.77 12.96 -0.18
N GLY A 194 16.32 13.86 -1.04
CA GLY A 194 15.79 15.20 -1.24
C GLY A 194 14.37 15.31 -1.84
N HIS A 195 13.78 14.20 -2.29
CA HIS A 195 12.40 14.16 -2.78
C HIS A 195 11.37 13.78 -1.69
N VAL A 196 11.81 13.67 -0.44
CA VAL A 196 10.97 13.38 0.73
C VAL A 196 10.81 14.66 1.55
N ASP A 197 9.58 15.14 1.73
CA ASP A 197 9.32 16.35 2.52
C ASP A 197 9.47 16.09 4.02
N VAL A 198 9.00 14.95 4.51
CA VAL A 198 9.05 14.56 5.94
C VAL A 198 9.41 13.09 6.09
N LYS A 199 10.32 12.79 7.02
CA LYS A 199 10.66 11.43 7.45
C LYS A 199 10.17 11.19 8.88
N ILE A 200 9.54 10.03 9.11
CA ILE A 200 9.09 9.58 10.43
C ILE A 200 9.46 8.11 10.65
N ALA A 201 9.74 7.75 11.89
CA ALA A 201 10.03 6.36 12.24
C ALA A 201 8.77 5.50 12.38
N ASN A 202 7.65 6.11 12.75
CA ASN A 202 6.32 5.51 12.83
C ASN A 202 5.22 6.58 12.73
N LEU A 203 3.98 6.15 12.52
CA LEU A 203 2.85 7.07 12.31
C LEU A 203 2.50 7.93 13.54
N LEU A 204 2.90 7.53 14.75
CA LEU A 204 2.61 8.30 15.98
C LEU A 204 3.27 9.69 15.96
N GLN A 205 4.27 9.89 15.11
CA GLN A 205 4.96 11.18 14.93
C GLN A 205 4.20 12.16 14.02
N LEU A 206 3.23 11.68 13.19
CA LEU A 206 2.53 12.53 12.21
C LEU A 206 1.90 13.81 12.79
N PRO A 207 1.22 13.79 13.95
CA PRO A 207 0.63 15.01 14.50
C PRO A 207 1.64 16.11 14.78
N ARG A 208 2.89 15.76 15.08
CA ARG A 208 3.98 16.72 15.31
C ARG A 208 4.53 17.31 14.01
N MET A 209 4.30 16.64 12.87
CA MET A 209 4.81 17.05 11.55
C MET A 209 3.86 17.94 10.77
N LEU A 210 2.66 18.23 11.30
CA LEU A 210 1.62 19.00 10.60
C LEU A 210 2.09 20.37 10.10
N ALA A 211 2.98 21.04 10.84
CA ALA A 211 3.51 22.34 10.45
C ALA A 211 4.34 22.29 9.14
N TYR A 212 5.04 21.18 8.92
CA TYR A 212 5.88 20.96 7.71
C TYR A 212 5.07 20.49 6.50
N LEU A 213 3.82 20.10 6.70
CA LEU A 213 2.94 19.53 5.68
C LEU A 213 1.83 20.50 5.22
N ARG A 214 1.86 21.74 5.71
CA ARG A 214 0.91 22.79 5.33
C ARG A 214 1.16 23.31 3.91
#